data_004811cf711a8399a163c8a302331c70
#
_entry.id   004811cf711a8399a163c8a302331c70
#
_cell.length_a   1.000
_cell.length_b   1.000
_cell.length_c   1.000
_cell.angle_alpha   90.00
_cell.angle_beta   90.00
_cell.angle_gamma   90.00
#
_symmetry.space_group_name_H-M   'P 1'
#
loop_
_entity.id
_entity.type
_entity.pdbx_description
1 polymer ?
#
loop_
_entity_poly.entity_id
_entity_poly.type
_entity_poly.pdbx_seq_one_letter_code
_entity_poly.pdbx_strand_id
1 'polypeptide(L)'
;MSAETAPPERPWRWVIIGLIFLGTVINYFDRLALPTLAPVLRAEFKLTNVDYAWIANSFLLVYALSMFLWGAVFDRIGNRLGFAVAVVVWSVAQIGTAAARGVASLCVVRGLLGLGEAGNWPGATRTIAAWFPARQRALGMGIANTGASLGPAFAIPLIIWMRDDFGWRAVFVITGAMGFVWLALWLALYPKDERVTAAAAATAAAAAPQHPPVPWVVLLRRREVWGIVVARFFGDPIWWLYVNWMPLYLSDARGFDLKQLKATGWVPYVAAALGALAGGWFSGYLLRRTGDVNRARKTAITIGTVAMLAGFATAFATSAPAAIVCLSITLFGFQFWVGNVQTLASDYFPVGAVGSIAGFAGTAAGLGAVIFTFSTGWVVDHFSYTPILITAAVLAPLATAALFLLSGRVRRIEVS
;
A
#
# COMPACT_ATOMS: atom_id res chain seq x y z
N MET A 1 -17.70 39.30 6.15
CA MET A 1 -17.24 38.36 5.13
C MET A 1 -15.89 38.86 4.65
N SER A 2 -14.81 38.51 5.36
CA SER A 2 -13.42 38.80 4.98
C SER A 2 -13.04 37.80 3.88
N ALA A 3 -12.70 38.29 2.71
CA ALA A 3 -12.18 37.47 1.62
C ALA A 3 -10.92 36.73 2.13
N GLU A 4 -11.06 35.43 2.29
CA GLU A 4 -9.96 34.52 2.61
C GLU A 4 -8.95 34.62 1.46
N THR A 5 -7.85 35.34 1.70
CA THR A 5 -6.75 35.41 0.74
C THR A 5 -6.21 34.00 0.57
N ALA A 6 -6.63 33.31 -0.49
CA ALA A 6 -6.08 32.01 -0.86
C ALA A 6 -4.55 32.13 -0.93
N PRO A 7 -3.79 31.21 -0.33
CA PRO A 7 -2.34 31.23 -0.48
C PRO A 7 -1.96 31.28 -1.95
N PRO A 8 -0.96 32.08 -2.36
CA PRO A 8 -0.61 32.25 -3.76
C PRO A 8 -0.46 30.89 -4.42
N GLU A 9 -1.09 30.70 -5.57
CA GLU A 9 -1.01 29.45 -6.33
C GLU A 9 0.44 29.24 -6.74
N ARG A 10 1.16 28.38 -6.01
CA ARG A 10 2.54 28.05 -6.30
C ARG A 10 2.54 26.97 -7.38
N PRO A 11 2.88 27.26 -8.64
CA PRO A 11 2.96 26.26 -9.70
C PRO A 11 3.91 25.11 -9.33
N TRP A 12 4.89 25.40 -8.45
CA TRP A 12 5.88 24.45 -7.92
C TRP A 12 5.26 23.25 -7.15
N ARG A 13 4.04 23.37 -6.61
CA ARG A 13 3.36 22.25 -5.95
C ARG A 13 3.18 21.04 -6.86
N TRP A 14 3.02 21.26 -8.17
CA TRP A 14 2.88 20.18 -9.15
C TRP A 14 4.20 19.43 -9.38
N VAL A 15 5.33 20.13 -9.28
CA VAL A 15 6.66 19.51 -9.30
C VAL A 15 6.86 18.66 -8.05
N ILE A 16 6.49 19.17 -6.87
CA ILE A 16 6.63 18.46 -5.60
C ILE A 16 5.76 17.21 -5.57
N ILE A 17 4.49 17.28 -6.02
CA ILE A 17 3.65 16.08 -6.07
C ILE A 17 4.13 15.09 -7.12
N GLY A 18 4.69 15.56 -8.24
CA GLY A 18 5.36 14.72 -9.23
C GLY A 18 6.55 13.95 -8.66
N LEU A 19 7.34 14.60 -7.79
CA LEU A 19 8.44 13.93 -7.07
C LEU A 19 7.91 12.88 -6.08
N ILE A 20 6.84 13.18 -5.34
CA ILE A 20 6.22 12.20 -4.42
C ILE A 20 5.68 11.01 -5.22
N PHE A 21 4.99 11.25 -6.33
CA PHE A 21 4.51 10.21 -7.23
C PHE A 21 5.67 9.31 -7.72
N LEU A 22 6.75 9.94 -8.24
CA LEU A 22 7.92 9.20 -8.72
C LEU A 22 8.62 8.43 -7.59
N GLY A 23 8.76 9.03 -6.40
CA GLY A 23 9.28 8.35 -5.21
C GLY A 23 8.45 7.13 -4.82
N THR A 24 7.12 7.24 -4.90
CA THR A 24 6.21 6.11 -4.65
C THR A 24 6.36 5.02 -5.71
N VAL A 25 6.52 5.38 -6.99
CA VAL A 25 6.79 4.40 -8.06
C VAL A 25 8.09 3.64 -7.78
N ILE A 26 9.19 4.35 -7.47
CA ILE A 26 10.50 3.73 -7.15
C ILE A 26 10.37 2.80 -5.94
N ASN A 27 9.69 3.23 -4.89
CA ASN A 27 9.41 2.43 -3.70
C ASN A 27 8.73 1.09 -4.06
N TYR A 28 7.80 1.09 -5.01
CA TYR A 28 7.17 -0.16 -5.47
C TYR A 28 8.07 -1.01 -6.37
N PHE A 29 9.02 -0.42 -7.11
CA PHE A 29 10.06 -1.18 -7.81
C PHE A 29 10.93 -1.94 -6.82
N ASP A 30 11.41 -1.29 -5.76
CA ASP A 30 12.24 -1.89 -4.73
C ASP A 30 11.48 -3.00 -3.99
N ARG A 31 10.22 -2.76 -3.67
CA ARG A 31 9.34 -3.73 -2.99
C ARG A 31 9.09 -4.97 -3.83
N LEU A 32 8.86 -4.82 -5.13
CA LEU A 32 8.55 -5.93 -6.03
C LEU A 32 9.77 -6.66 -6.59
N ALA A 33 10.98 -6.13 -6.41
CA ALA A 33 12.20 -6.81 -6.87
C ALA A 33 12.34 -8.21 -6.25
N LEU A 34 12.13 -8.34 -4.93
CA LEU A 34 12.24 -9.65 -4.26
C LEU A 34 11.17 -10.65 -4.75
N PRO A 35 9.84 -10.36 -4.70
CA PRO A 35 8.84 -11.34 -5.13
C PRO A 35 8.95 -11.68 -6.62
N THR A 36 9.30 -10.73 -7.49
CA THR A 36 9.48 -11.01 -8.92
C THR A 36 10.67 -11.93 -9.17
N LEU A 37 11.75 -11.78 -8.41
CA LEU A 37 12.96 -12.61 -8.49
C LEU A 37 12.92 -13.81 -7.54
N ALA A 38 11.85 -14.02 -6.80
CA ALA A 38 11.75 -15.10 -5.83
C ALA A 38 12.05 -16.50 -6.40
N PRO A 39 11.60 -16.87 -7.63
CA PRO A 39 11.98 -18.17 -8.21
C PRO A 39 13.50 -18.30 -8.40
N VAL A 40 14.18 -17.22 -8.81
CA VAL A 40 15.64 -17.18 -9.02
C VAL A 40 16.38 -17.28 -7.69
N LEU A 41 15.98 -16.49 -6.69
CA LEU A 41 16.59 -16.46 -5.37
C LEU A 41 16.40 -17.79 -4.62
N ARG A 42 15.22 -18.40 -4.75
CA ARG A 42 14.93 -19.73 -4.19
C ARG A 42 15.86 -20.79 -4.78
N ALA A 43 16.06 -20.78 -6.09
CA ALA A 43 16.96 -21.72 -6.76
C ALA A 43 18.43 -21.52 -6.32
N GLU A 44 18.90 -20.27 -6.25
CA GLU A 44 20.29 -19.93 -5.90
C GLU A 44 20.62 -20.23 -4.44
N PHE A 45 19.74 -19.85 -3.50
CA PHE A 45 19.97 -20.02 -2.06
C PHE A 45 19.30 -21.25 -1.47
N LYS A 46 18.64 -22.08 -2.29
CA LYS A 46 17.88 -23.29 -1.88
C LYS A 46 16.85 -22.98 -0.77
N LEU A 47 16.12 -21.86 -0.94
CA LEU A 47 15.15 -21.42 0.05
C LEU A 47 13.89 -22.27 0.03
N THR A 48 13.41 -22.63 1.21
CA THR A 48 12.05 -23.15 1.44
C THR A 48 11.02 -22.00 1.32
N ASN A 49 9.74 -22.33 1.24
CA ASN A 49 8.69 -21.31 1.29
C ASN A 49 8.61 -20.63 2.67
N VAL A 50 8.97 -21.36 3.74
CA VAL A 50 9.09 -20.79 5.10
C VAL A 50 10.24 -19.78 5.15
N ASP A 51 11.41 -20.09 4.56
CA ASP A 51 12.52 -19.12 4.48
C ASP A 51 12.11 -17.86 3.74
N TYR A 52 11.42 -18.02 2.60
CA TYR A 52 10.89 -16.88 1.84
C TYR A 52 9.87 -16.06 2.65
N ALA A 53 9.00 -16.73 3.41
CA ALA A 53 8.05 -16.06 4.29
C ALA A 53 8.76 -15.24 5.39
N TRP A 54 9.85 -15.74 5.98
CA TRP A 54 10.67 -14.99 6.93
C TRP A 54 11.28 -13.73 6.29
N ILE A 55 11.83 -13.87 5.07
CA ILE A 55 12.40 -12.73 4.33
C ILE A 55 11.34 -11.66 4.03
N ALA A 56 10.16 -12.09 3.56
CA ALA A 56 9.05 -11.17 3.28
C ALA A 56 8.51 -10.50 4.55
N ASN A 57 8.36 -11.28 5.64
CA ASN A 57 7.88 -10.77 6.93
C ASN A 57 8.86 -9.85 7.63
N SER A 58 10.17 -10.02 7.43
CA SER A 58 11.18 -9.10 7.96
C SER A 58 10.93 -7.67 7.44
N PHE A 59 10.55 -7.53 6.17
CA PHE A 59 10.12 -6.25 5.60
C PHE A 59 8.81 -5.78 6.23
N LEU A 60 7.76 -6.60 6.21
CA LEU A 60 6.42 -6.21 6.63
C LEU A 60 6.37 -5.77 8.10
N LEU A 61 7.03 -6.52 8.98
CA LEU A 61 7.07 -6.26 10.42
C LEU A 61 7.79 -4.94 10.72
N VAL A 62 9.01 -4.78 10.18
CA VAL A 62 9.79 -3.56 10.41
C VAL A 62 9.10 -2.36 9.78
N TYR A 63 8.53 -2.49 8.57
CA TYR A 63 7.75 -1.45 7.91
C TYR A 63 6.58 -0.99 8.79
N ALA A 64 5.77 -1.91 9.30
CA ALA A 64 4.61 -1.60 10.12
C ALA A 64 4.98 -0.86 11.41
N LEU A 65 6.03 -1.32 12.11
CA LEU A 65 6.52 -0.69 13.32
C LEU A 65 7.15 0.68 13.06
N SER A 66 7.84 0.83 11.93
CA SER A 66 8.57 2.04 11.59
C SER A 66 7.68 3.19 11.10
N MET A 67 6.48 2.92 10.59
CA MET A 67 5.54 3.97 10.17
C MET A 67 5.24 4.98 11.29
N PHE A 68 5.10 4.48 12.53
CA PHE A 68 4.89 5.33 13.69
C PHE A 68 6.11 6.22 13.99
N LEU A 69 7.32 5.66 13.88
CA LEU A 69 8.57 6.37 14.15
C LEU A 69 8.80 7.50 13.13
N TRP A 70 8.50 7.27 11.86
CA TRP A 70 8.70 8.26 10.80
C TRP A 70 7.83 9.49 10.97
N GLY A 71 6.63 9.38 11.52
CA GLY A 71 5.82 10.55 11.87
C GLY A 71 6.60 11.51 12.77
N ALA A 72 7.17 10.99 13.87
CA ALA A 72 7.98 11.78 14.80
C ALA A 72 9.30 12.29 14.19
N VAL A 73 9.93 11.52 13.31
CA VAL A 73 11.14 11.93 12.60
C VAL A 73 10.85 13.14 11.70
N PHE A 74 9.80 13.06 10.85
CA PHE A 74 9.41 14.17 10.00
C PHE A 74 9.02 15.42 10.79
N ASP A 75 8.44 15.26 11.99
CA ASP A 75 8.11 16.39 12.85
C ASP A 75 9.33 17.12 13.36
N ARG A 76 10.43 16.39 13.62
CA ARG A 76 11.67 16.96 14.17
C ARG A 76 12.58 17.56 13.11
N ILE A 77 12.78 16.88 11.99
CA ILE A 77 13.79 17.26 10.97
C ILE A 77 13.19 17.83 9.69
N GLY A 78 11.85 17.92 9.60
CA GLY A 78 11.15 18.47 8.44
C GLY A 78 11.06 17.51 7.24
N ASN A 79 10.34 17.97 6.19
CA ASN A 79 10.05 17.11 5.04
C ASN A 79 11.29 16.87 4.17
N ARG A 80 12.11 17.89 3.97
CA ARG A 80 13.29 17.83 3.10
C ARG A 80 14.30 16.79 3.59
N LEU A 81 14.69 16.88 4.85
CA LEU A 81 15.66 15.96 5.46
C LEU A 81 15.01 14.61 5.81
N GLY A 82 13.74 14.60 6.22
CA GLY A 82 13.01 13.36 6.52
C GLY A 82 12.97 12.42 5.32
N PHE A 83 12.60 12.94 4.14
CA PHE A 83 12.67 12.15 2.91
C PHE A 83 14.09 11.76 2.54
N ALA A 84 15.06 12.67 2.69
CA ALA A 84 16.44 12.36 2.38
C ALA A 84 16.96 11.17 3.20
N VAL A 85 16.73 11.16 4.52
CA VAL A 85 17.14 10.06 5.39
C VAL A 85 16.39 8.77 5.02
N ALA A 86 15.08 8.84 4.82
CA ALA A 86 14.28 7.68 4.43
C ALA A 86 14.82 7.03 3.15
N VAL A 87 15.03 7.84 2.10
CA VAL A 87 15.53 7.38 0.80
C VAL A 87 16.94 6.81 0.89
N VAL A 88 17.84 7.44 1.63
CA VAL A 88 19.19 6.88 1.85
C VAL A 88 19.10 5.50 2.50
N VAL A 89 18.29 5.35 3.56
CA VAL A 89 18.16 4.06 4.26
C VAL A 89 17.62 2.99 3.32
N TRP A 90 16.52 3.26 2.59
CA TRP A 90 15.96 2.23 1.72
C TRP A 90 16.84 1.93 0.51
N SER A 91 17.50 2.95 -0.09
CA SER A 91 18.36 2.75 -1.25
C SER A 91 19.63 1.95 -0.90
N VAL A 92 20.23 2.24 0.26
CA VAL A 92 21.37 1.45 0.77
C VAL A 92 20.95 0.01 1.06
N ALA A 93 19.79 -0.18 1.69
CA ALA A 93 19.26 -1.51 1.97
C ALA A 93 18.96 -2.29 0.69
N GLN A 94 18.37 -1.63 -0.32
CA GLN A 94 18.07 -2.24 -1.61
C GLN A 94 19.36 -2.64 -2.33
N ILE A 95 20.35 -1.77 -2.43
CA ILE A 95 21.68 -2.10 -3.00
C ILE A 95 22.34 -3.21 -2.19
N GLY A 96 22.25 -3.17 -0.85
CA GLY A 96 22.79 -4.19 0.04
C GLY A 96 22.22 -5.58 -0.20
N THR A 97 21.00 -5.69 -0.76
CA THR A 97 20.40 -6.97 -1.14
C THR A 97 21.25 -7.71 -2.20
N ALA A 98 21.96 -6.99 -3.07
CA ALA A 98 22.85 -7.58 -4.05
C ALA A 98 24.05 -8.33 -3.41
N ALA A 99 24.44 -7.98 -2.19
CA ALA A 99 25.51 -8.65 -1.43
C ALA A 99 25.01 -9.80 -0.54
N ALA A 100 23.70 -10.09 -0.56
CA ALA A 100 23.13 -11.15 0.25
C ALA A 100 23.68 -12.53 -0.13
N ARG A 101 23.87 -13.39 0.90
CA ARG A 101 24.45 -14.73 0.75
C ARG A 101 23.58 -15.84 1.33
N GLY A 102 22.35 -15.52 1.78
CA GLY A 102 21.42 -16.49 2.36
C GLY A 102 20.30 -15.81 3.14
N VAL A 103 19.47 -16.61 3.81
CA VAL A 103 18.24 -16.17 4.51
C VAL A 103 18.51 -15.03 5.48
N ALA A 104 19.46 -15.18 6.40
CA ALA A 104 19.72 -14.18 7.44
C ALA A 104 20.09 -12.82 6.86
N SER A 105 20.98 -12.78 5.84
CA SER A 105 21.36 -11.53 5.18
C SER A 105 20.19 -10.92 4.41
N LEU A 106 19.36 -11.72 3.75
CA LEU A 106 18.15 -11.26 3.09
C LEU A 106 17.14 -10.68 4.10
N CYS A 107 16.94 -11.33 5.26
CA CYS A 107 16.07 -10.80 6.31
C CYS A 107 16.55 -9.44 6.84
N VAL A 108 17.87 -9.29 7.08
CA VAL A 108 18.42 -8.01 7.57
C VAL A 108 18.21 -6.89 6.57
N VAL A 109 18.60 -7.08 5.31
CA VAL A 109 18.46 -6.02 4.29
C VAL A 109 16.99 -5.72 3.98
N ARG A 110 16.09 -6.72 4.01
CA ARG A 110 14.64 -6.52 3.86
C ARG A 110 14.04 -5.76 5.05
N GLY A 111 14.49 -6.04 6.28
CA GLY A 111 14.10 -5.26 7.46
C GLY A 111 14.56 -3.80 7.35
N LEU A 112 15.82 -3.56 6.95
CA LEU A 112 16.33 -2.20 6.70
C LEU A 112 15.59 -1.49 5.57
N LEU A 113 15.23 -2.20 4.50
CA LEU A 113 14.39 -1.66 3.44
C LEU A 113 13.02 -1.24 3.98
N GLY A 114 12.39 -2.10 4.78
CA GLY A 114 11.11 -1.80 5.44
C GLY A 114 11.20 -0.57 6.36
N LEU A 115 12.30 -0.42 7.09
CA LEU A 115 12.57 0.76 7.92
C LEU A 115 12.58 2.04 7.07
N GLY A 116 13.32 2.08 5.97
CA GLY A 116 13.41 3.26 5.10
C GLY A 116 12.10 3.56 4.38
N GLU A 117 11.50 2.55 3.75
CA GLU A 117 10.28 2.71 2.95
C GLU A 117 9.06 3.15 3.77
N ALA A 118 9.03 2.83 5.06
CA ALA A 118 7.95 3.25 5.96
C ALA A 118 7.81 4.77 6.07
N GLY A 119 8.87 5.53 5.74
CA GLY A 119 8.84 7.00 5.69
C GLY A 119 8.04 7.59 4.52
N ASN A 120 7.79 6.82 3.45
CA ASN A 120 7.16 7.34 2.24
C ASN A 120 5.77 7.94 2.50
N TRP A 121 4.87 7.21 3.15
CA TRP A 121 3.49 7.67 3.37
C TRP A 121 3.36 8.81 4.37
N PRO A 122 3.99 8.77 5.56
CA PRO A 122 4.01 9.92 6.47
C PRO A 122 4.60 11.17 5.80
N GLY A 123 5.71 11.01 5.08
CA GLY A 123 6.34 12.10 4.35
C GLY A 123 5.47 12.68 3.25
N ALA A 124 4.83 11.83 2.44
CA ALA A 124 3.90 12.25 1.38
C ALA A 124 2.72 13.02 1.95
N THR A 125 2.06 12.48 2.98
CA THR A 125 0.91 13.13 3.64
C THR A 125 1.27 14.50 4.18
N ARG A 126 2.39 14.60 4.90
CA ARG A 126 2.88 15.86 5.48
C ARG A 126 3.26 16.88 4.40
N THR A 127 3.94 16.43 3.35
CA THR A 127 4.34 17.31 2.24
C THR A 127 3.11 17.83 1.49
N ILE A 128 2.13 16.97 1.22
CA ILE A 128 0.88 17.39 0.58
C ILE A 128 0.12 18.38 1.46
N ALA A 129 0.08 18.16 2.78
CA ALA A 129 -0.55 19.08 3.72
C ALA A 129 0.12 20.46 3.73
N ALA A 130 1.45 20.52 3.53
CA ALA A 130 2.23 21.76 3.50
C ALA A 130 2.11 22.53 2.16
N TRP A 131 1.92 21.82 1.03
CA TRP A 131 1.94 22.42 -0.31
C TRP A 131 0.58 22.64 -0.94
N PHE A 132 -0.45 21.89 -0.49
CA PHE A 132 -1.77 21.92 -1.08
C PHE A 132 -2.81 22.53 -0.13
N PRO A 133 -3.67 23.45 -0.63
CA PRO A 133 -4.81 23.94 0.14
C PRO A 133 -5.75 22.77 0.49
N ALA A 134 -6.47 22.87 1.60
CA ALA A 134 -7.31 21.81 2.15
C ALA A 134 -8.23 21.16 1.10
N ARG A 135 -8.84 21.96 0.24
CA ARG A 135 -9.74 21.52 -0.86
C ARG A 135 -9.06 20.63 -1.92
N GLN A 136 -7.72 20.69 -2.04
CA GLN A 136 -6.96 19.96 -3.07
C GLN A 136 -6.06 18.85 -2.49
N ARG A 137 -6.00 18.68 -1.17
CA ARG A 137 -5.17 17.63 -0.53
C ARG A 137 -5.58 16.23 -0.96
N ALA A 138 -6.90 16.00 -1.12
CA ALA A 138 -7.40 14.72 -1.61
C ALA A 138 -6.89 14.40 -3.03
N LEU A 139 -6.82 15.41 -3.91
CA LEU A 139 -6.24 15.25 -5.25
C LEU A 139 -4.74 14.91 -5.17
N GLY A 140 -3.98 15.62 -4.32
CA GLY A 140 -2.57 15.32 -4.09
C GLY A 140 -2.35 13.88 -3.62
N MET A 141 -3.12 13.40 -2.63
CA MET A 141 -3.07 12.01 -2.17
C MET A 141 -3.47 11.02 -3.26
N GLY A 142 -4.47 11.36 -4.09
CA GLY A 142 -4.87 10.55 -5.25
C GLY A 142 -3.72 10.36 -6.23
N ILE A 143 -2.98 11.43 -6.56
CA ILE A 143 -1.80 11.36 -7.45
C ILE A 143 -0.71 10.47 -6.82
N ALA A 144 -0.40 10.66 -5.53
CA ALA A 144 0.58 9.82 -4.83
C ALA A 144 0.17 8.33 -4.84
N ASN A 145 -1.11 8.02 -4.57
CA ASN A 145 -1.65 6.66 -4.62
C ASN A 145 -1.63 6.05 -6.03
N THR A 146 -1.74 6.86 -7.08
CA THR A 146 -1.60 6.36 -8.46
C THR A 146 -0.20 5.78 -8.69
N GLY A 147 0.85 6.34 -8.07
CA GLY A 147 2.19 5.77 -8.09
C GLY A 147 2.24 4.35 -7.50
N ALA A 148 1.51 4.12 -6.40
CA ALA A 148 1.40 2.79 -5.78
C ALA A 148 0.67 1.76 -6.65
N SER A 149 -0.25 2.19 -7.50
CA SER A 149 -0.99 1.31 -8.40
C SER A 149 -0.26 1.05 -9.72
N LEU A 150 0.39 2.06 -10.28
CA LEU A 150 1.14 1.95 -11.54
C LEU A 150 2.54 1.37 -11.35
N GLY A 151 3.18 1.63 -10.20
CA GLY A 151 4.50 1.09 -9.89
C GLY A 151 4.61 -0.42 -10.16
N PRO A 152 3.74 -1.25 -9.58
CA PRO A 152 3.71 -2.70 -9.83
C PRO A 152 3.58 -3.10 -11.30
N ALA A 153 2.74 -2.39 -12.06
CA ALA A 153 2.51 -2.72 -13.46
C ALA A 153 3.78 -2.57 -14.32
N PHE A 154 4.60 -1.56 -14.04
CA PHE A 154 5.87 -1.34 -14.74
C PHE A 154 7.02 -2.13 -14.12
N ALA A 155 7.00 -2.38 -12.81
CA ALA A 155 8.11 -3.00 -12.10
C ALA A 155 8.39 -4.41 -12.60
N ILE A 156 7.39 -5.29 -12.73
CA ILE A 156 7.60 -6.69 -13.10
C ILE A 156 8.33 -6.83 -14.43
N PRO A 157 7.86 -6.26 -15.58
CA PRO A 157 8.56 -6.43 -16.85
C PRO A 157 9.94 -5.81 -16.85
N LEU A 158 10.15 -4.66 -16.17
CA LEU A 158 11.45 -4.00 -16.11
C LEU A 158 12.44 -4.75 -15.22
N ILE A 159 12.02 -5.30 -14.09
CA ILE A 159 12.84 -6.14 -13.20
C ILE A 159 13.32 -7.38 -13.95
N ILE A 160 12.43 -8.04 -14.70
CA ILE A 160 12.81 -9.24 -15.45
C ILE A 160 13.74 -8.86 -16.59
N TRP A 161 13.48 -7.76 -17.32
CA TRP A 161 14.40 -7.26 -18.34
C TRP A 161 15.79 -6.97 -17.77
N MET A 162 15.90 -6.22 -16.67
CA MET A 162 17.18 -5.94 -16.00
C MET A 162 17.88 -7.23 -15.55
N ARG A 163 17.11 -8.22 -15.06
CA ARG A 163 17.66 -9.52 -14.67
C ARG A 163 18.24 -10.29 -15.85
N ASP A 164 17.56 -10.27 -17.00
CA ASP A 164 17.98 -11.01 -18.20
C ASP A 164 19.28 -10.43 -18.77
N ASP A 165 19.43 -9.10 -18.79
CA ASP A 165 20.58 -8.42 -19.36
C ASP A 165 21.78 -8.30 -18.37
N PHE A 166 21.51 -8.13 -17.07
CA PHE A 166 22.55 -7.77 -16.09
C PHE A 166 22.64 -8.73 -14.88
N GLY A 167 21.74 -9.72 -14.80
CA GLY A 167 21.63 -10.65 -13.68
C GLY A 167 20.86 -10.08 -12.47
N TRP A 168 20.44 -10.95 -11.56
CA TRP A 168 19.55 -10.59 -10.47
C TRP A 168 20.17 -9.60 -9.46
N ARG A 169 21.49 -9.66 -9.22
CA ARG A 169 22.17 -8.73 -8.31
C ARG A 169 22.14 -7.31 -8.81
N ALA A 170 22.31 -7.13 -10.12
CA ALA A 170 22.25 -5.81 -10.75
C ALA A 170 20.86 -5.18 -10.63
N VAL A 171 19.78 -5.95 -10.62
CA VAL A 171 18.43 -5.42 -10.39
C VAL A 171 18.38 -4.65 -9.08
N PHE A 172 18.86 -5.21 -7.98
CA PHE A 172 18.84 -4.55 -6.67
C PHE A 172 19.76 -3.32 -6.61
N VAL A 173 20.89 -3.37 -7.32
CA VAL A 173 21.78 -2.20 -7.44
C VAL A 173 21.12 -1.08 -8.25
N ILE A 174 20.54 -1.40 -9.41
CA ILE A 174 19.93 -0.41 -10.30
C ILE A 174 18.72 0.23 -9.63
N THR A 175 17.80 -0.57 -9.07
CA THR A 175 16.60 -0.04 -8.44
C THR A 175 16.94 0.80 -7.21
N GLY A 176 17.87 0.36 -6.36
CA GLY A 176 18.36 1.17 -5.24
C GLY A 176 19.07 2.45 -5.67
N ALA A 177 19.83 2.42 -6.78
CA ALA A 177 20.46 3.61 -7.36
C ALA A 177 19.42 4.62 -7.87
N MET A 178 18.28 4.17 -8.40
CA MET A 178 17.16 5.06 -8.78
C MET A 178 16.69 5.91 -7.58
N GLY A 179 16.73 5.38 -6.37
CA GLY A 179 16.44 6.13 -5.16
C GLY A 179 17.44 7.28 -4.94
N PHE A 180 18.72 7.09 -5.17
CA PHE A 180 19.70 8.18 -5.08
C PHE A 180 19.56 9.23 -6.18
N VAL A 181 19.16 8.83 -7.39
CA VAL A 181 18.81 9.78 -8.47
C VAL A 181 17.60 10.62 -8.02
N TRP A 182 16.57 9.97 -7.50
CA TRP A 182 15.42 10.68 -6.94
C TRP A 182 15.81 11.61 -5.79
N LEU A 183 16.68 11.16 -4.90
CA LEU A 183 17.18 11.98 -3.78
C LEU A 183 17.89 13.25 -4.28
N ALA A 184 18.71 13.14 -5.31
CA ALA A 184 19.37 14.30 -5.92
C ALA A 184 18.32 15.29 -6.47
N LEU A 185 17.31 14.81 -7.19
CA LEU A 185 16.19 15.64 -7.67
C LEU A 185 15.41 16.27 -6.51
N TRP A 186 15.11 15.48 -5.46
CA TRP A 186 14.43 15.98 -4.27
C TRP A 186 15.21 17.12 -3.59
N LEU A 187 16.51 16.92 -3.35
CA LEU A 187 17.35 17.93 -2.69
C LEU A 187 17.59 19.16 -3.57
N ALA A 188 17.58 19.01 -4.90
CA ALA A 188 17.72 20.13 -5.83
C ALA A 188 16.42 20.95 -5.94
N LEU A 189 15.28 20.27 -5.99
CA LEU A 189 14.00 20.90 -6.31
C LEU A 189 13.15 21.24 -5.08
N TYR A 190 13.32 20.55 -3.95
CA TYR A 190 12.61 20.90 -2.73
C TYR A 190 13.27 22.08 -2.01
N PRO A 191 12.55 23.16 -1.69
CA PRO A 191 13.11 24.37 -1.11
C PRO A 191 13.87 24.13 0.20
N LYS A 192 15.00 24.82 0.37
CA LYS A 192 15.84 24.73 1.59
C LYS A 192 15.20 25.41 2.79
N ASP A 193 14.46 26.49 2.57
CA ASP A 193 13.83 27.26 3.65
C ASP A 193 12.44 26.70 3.98
N GLU A 194 12.44 25.80 4.95
CA GLU A 194 11.18 25.21 5.47
C GLU A 194 10.34 26.20 6.30
N ARG A 195 10.89 27.36 6.70
CA ARG A 195 10.13 28.38 7.43
C ARG A 195 8.99 28.93 6.57
N VAL A 196 9.20 29.01 5.26
CA VAL A 196 8.16 29.41 4.29
C VAL A 196 7.06 28.36 4.18
N THR A 197 7.40 27.07 4.29
CA THR A 197 6.45 25.95 4.28
C THR A 197 5.82 25.75 5.66
N ALA A 198 6.57 25.94 6.74
CA ALA A 198 6.06 25.84 8.11
C ALA A 198 5.11 26.99 8.45
N ALA A 199 5.38 28.22 8.00
CA ALA A 199 4.48 29.37 8.16
C ALA A 199 3.18 29.16 7.36
N ALA A 200 3.25 28.62 6.12
CA ALA A 200 2.08 28.28 5.33
C ALA A 200 1.29 27.10 5.94
N ALA A 201 1.98 26.11 6.50
CA ALA A 201 1.35 25.00 7.23
C ALA A 201 0.74 25.46 8.56
N ALA A 202 1.40 26.37 9.30
CA ALA A 202 0.87 26.97 10.52
C ALA A 202 -0.35 27.85 10.24
N THR A 203 -0.32 28.66 9.17
CA THR A 203 -1.47 29.45 8.73
C THR A 203 -2.62 28.56 8.25
N ALA A 204 -2.33 27.47 7.52
CA ALA A 204 -3.34 26.50 7.10
C ALA A 204 -3.87 25.66 8.27
N ALA A 205 -3.05 25.35 9.28
CA ALA A 205 -3.46 24.68 10.51
C ALA A 205 -4.26 25.60 11.43
N ALA A 206 -3.94 26.89 11.48
CA ALA A 206 -4.70 27.89 12.22
C ALA A 206 -6.05 28.21 11.55
N ALA A 207 -6.13 28.12 10.22
CA ALA A 207 -7.36 28.31 9.44
C ALA A 207 -8.21 27.02 9.34
N ALA A 208 -7.64 25.84 9.62
CA ALA A 208 -8.42 24.62 9.67
C ALA A 208 -9.23 24.60 10.99
N PRO A 209 -10.52 24.22 10.96
CA PRO A 209 -11.28 24.01 12.18
C PRO A 209 -10.51 23.02 13.06
N GLN A 210 -10.03 23.50 14.22
CA GLN A 210 -9.34 22.67 15.18
C GLN A 210 -10.37 21.73 15.81
N HIS A 211 -10.56 20.56 15.21
CA HIS A 211 -11.29 19.50 15.87
C HIS A 211 -10.34 18.86 16.90
N PRO A 212 -10.63 18.96 18.20
CA PRO A 212 -9.80 18.34 19.21
C PRO A 212 -9.66 16.84 18.89
N PRO A 213 -8.47 16.27 19.13
CA PRO A 213 -8.27 14.84 18.92
C PRO A 213 -9.19 14.07 19.85
N VAL A 214 -9.91 13.10 19.29
CA VAL A 214 -10.78 12.23 20.09
C VAL A 214 -9.90 11.22 20.84
N PRO A 215 -10.05 11.08 22.17
CA PRO A 215 -9.26 10.14 22.95
C PRO A 215 -9.40 8.71 22.43
N TRP A 216 -8.29 7.99 22.34
CA TRP A 216 -8.27 6.60 21.82
C TRP A 216 -9.20 5.67 22.59
N VAL A 217 -9.32 5.86 23.92
CA VAL A 217 -10.21 5.07 24.77
C VAL A 217 -11.68 5.19 24.33
N VAL A 218 -12.11 6.39 23.88
CA VAL A 218 -13.46 6.63 23.37
C VAL A 218 -13.65 5.91 22.03
N LEU A 219 -12.64 5.98 21.15
CA LEU A 219 -12.68 5.32 19.84
C LEU A 219 -12.71 3.79 19.97
N LEU A 220 -11.89 3.22 20.83
CA LEU A 220 -11.80 1.77 21.05
C LEU A 220 -13.06 1.17 21.70
N ARG A 221 -13.93 1.99 22.30
CA ARG A 221 -15.25 1.55 22.79
C ARG A 221 -16.32 1.50 21.70
N ARG A 222 -16.04 2.02 20.50
CA ARG A 222 -17.01 2.08 19.41
C ARG A 222 -16.91 0.85 18.53
N ARG A 223 -18.01 0.13 18.36
CA ARG A 223 -18.11 -1.07 17.50
C ARG A 223 -17.81 -0.77 16.02
N GLU A 224 -18.11 0.44 15.57
CA GLU A 224 -17.85 0.89 14.21
C GLU A 224 -16.34 0.96 13.91
N VAL A 225 -15.53 1.33 14.89
CA VAL A 225 -14.06 1.29 14.80
C VAL A 225 -13.59 -0.15 14.63
N TRP A 226 -14.09 -1.05 15.46
CA TRP A 226 -13.76 -2.48 15.36
C TRP A 226 -14.24 -3.11 14.05
N GLY A 227 -15.36 -2.64 13.49
CA GLY A 227 -15.80 -3.06 12.17
C GLY A 227 -14.76 -2.78 11.09
N ILE A 228 -14.18 -1.57 11.08
CA ILE A 228 -13.12 -1.19 10.14
C ILE A 228 -11.81 -1.95 10.43
N VAL A 229 -11.42 -2.04 11.71
CA VAL A 229 -10.18 -2.71 12.15
C VAL A 229 -10.18 -4.19 11.77
N VAL A 230 -11.27 -4.91 12.10
CA VAL A 230 -11.42 -6.35 11.80
C VAL A 230 -11.51 -6.60 10.29
N ALA A 231 -12.23 -5.72 9.57
CA ALA A 231 -12.30 -5.83 8.12
C ALA A 231 -10.91 -5.69 7.47
N ARG A 232 -10.09 -4.76 7.93
CA ARG A 232 -8.74 -4.56 7.43
C ARG A 232 -7.79 -5.70 7.85
N PHE A 233 -7.96 -6.24 9.07
CA PHE A 233 -7.18 -7.40 9.54
C PHE A 233 -7.37 -8.63 8.65
N PHE A 234 -8.60 -8.92 8.22
CA PHE A 234 -8.90 -10.06 7.35
C PHE A 234 -8.79 -9.75 5.85
N GLY A 235 -9.07 -8.53 5.44
CA GLY A 235 -9.09 -8.15 4.02
C GLY A 235 -7.72 -7.85 3.44
N ASP A 236 -6.87 -7.07 4.13
CA ASP A 236 -5.58 -6.65 3.60
C ASP A 236 -4.57 -7.79 3.36
N PRO A 237 -4.57 -8.90 4.12
CA PRO A 237 -3.77 -10.09 3.81
C PRO A 237 -3.97 -10.61 2.39
N ILE A 238 -5.14 -10.43 1.79
CA ILE A 238 -5.43 -10.83 0.40
C ILE A 238 -4.50 -10.10 -0.57
N TRP A 239 -4.32 -8.77 -0.39
CA TRP A 239 -3.40 -7.98 -1.20
C TRP A 239 -1.95 -8.45 -1.05
N TRP A 240 -1.51 -8.63 0.20
CA TRP A 240 -0.13 -9.00 0.50
C TRP A 240 0.20 -10.43 0.06
N LEU A 241 -0.78 -11.34 0.06
CA LEU A 241 -0.64 -12.66 -0.54
C LEU A 241 -0.23 -12.52 -2.02
N TYR A 242 -1.01 -11.79 -2.80
CA TYR A 242 -0.74 -11.67 -4.23
C TYR A 242 0.52 -10.85 -4.53
N VAL A 243 0.80 -9.81 -3.76
CA VAL A 243 2.04 -9.03 -3.92
C VAL A 243 3.28 -9.89 -3.69
N ASN A 244 3.29 -10.69 -2.63
CA ASN A 244 4.47 -11.46 -2.22
C ASN A 244 4.56 -12.84 -2.90
N TRP A 245 3.43 -13.49 -3.17
CA TRP A 245 3.41 -14.89 -3.56
C TRP A 245 2.96 -15.16 -4.99
N MET A 246 2.36 -14.17 -5.68
CA MET A 246 1.86 -14.38 -7.04
C MET A 246 2.94 -14.87 -8.03
N PRO A 247 4.17 -14.28 -8.06
CA PRO A 247 5.20 -14.78 -8.96
C PRO A 247 5.61 -16.22 -8.68
N LEU A 248 5.71 -16.61 -7.39
CA LEU A 248 6.00 -17.99 -6.99
C LEU A 248 4.84 -18.94 -7.34
N TYR A 249 3.59 -18.54 -7.06
CA TYR A 249 2.42 -19.32 -7.44
C TYR A 249 2.37 -19.57 -8.95
N LEU A 250 2.61 -18.55 -9.76
CA LEU A 250 2.61 -18.69 -11.21
C LEU A 250 3.76 -19.61 -11.69
N SER A 251 4.94 -19.49 -11.07
CA SER A 251 6.09 -20.34 -11.39
C SER A 251 5.87 -21.79 -10.92
N ASP A 252 5.60 -21.99 -9.63
CA ASP A 252 5.59 -23.32 -9.00
C ASP A 252 4.34 -24.12 -9.36
N ALA A 253 3.16 -23.48 -9.36
CA ALA A 253 1.89 -24.16 -9.53
C ALA A 253 1.33 -24.11 -10.97
N ARG A 254 1.82 -23.18 -11.80
CA ARG A 254 1.34 -22.96 -13.18
C ARG A 254 2.43 -23.09 -14.23
N GLY A 255 3.67 -23.37 -13.81
CA GLY A 255 4.80 -23.62 -14.71
C GLY A 255 5.25 -22.39 -15.51
N PHE A 256 4.95 -21.17 -15.03
CA PHE A 256 5.39 -19.95 -15.68
C PHE A 256 6.92 -19.84 -15.61
N ASP A 257 7.53 -19.64 -16.77
CA ASP A 257 8.89 -19.15 -16.83
C ASP A 257 8.92 -17.61 -16.65
N LEU A 258 10.13 -17.06 -16.51
CA LEU A 258 10.31 -15.62 -16.37
C LEU A 258 9.85 -14.82 -17.59
N LYS A 259 9.90 -15.42 -18.80
CA LYS A 259 9.42 -14.77 -20.03
C LYS A 259 7.91 -14.59 -20.02
N GLN A 260 7.18 -15.63 -19.60
CA GLN A 260 5.73 -15.58 -19.43
C GLN A 260 5.33 -14.61 -18.29
N LEU A 261 6.06 -14.61 -17.18
CA LEU A 261 5.84 -13.69 -16.08
C LEU A 261 6.07 -12.24 -16.52
N LYS A 262 7.12 -11.96 -17.30
CA LYS A 262 7.37 -10.65 -17.92
C LYS A 262 6.21 -10.19 -18.80
N ALA A 263 5.67 -11.12 -19.61
CA ALA A 263 4.61 -10.80 -20.55
C ALA A 263 3.24 -10.55 -19.90
N THR A 264 2.92 -11.22 -18.79
CA THR A 264 1.54 -11.23 -18.24
C THR A 264 1.44 -10.91 -16.76
N GLY A 265 2.53 -11.00 -15.97
CA GLY A 265 2.50 -10.81 -14.51
C GLY A 265 2.10 -9.41 -14.04
N TRP A 266 2.18 -8.42 -14.92
CA TRP A 266 1.75 -7.04 -14.65
C TRP A 266 0.23 -6.82 -14.82
N VAL A 267 -0.46 -7.68 -15.55
CA VAL A 267 -1.89 -7.54 -15.90
C VAL A 267 -2.79 -7.46 -14.66
N PRO A 268 -2.63 -8.30 -13.63
CA PRO A 268 -3.43 -8.20 -12.41
C PRO A 268 -3.28 -6.86 -11.68
N TYR A 269 -2.12 -6.22 -11.75
CA TYR A 269 -1.89 -4.92 -11.10
C TYR A 269 -2.54 -3.76 -11.87
N VAL A 270 -2.59 -3.83 -13.20
CA VAL A 270 -3.39 -2.89 -13.99
C VAL A 270 -4.87 -3.05 -13.67
N ALA A 271 -5.36 -4.29 -13.58
CA ALA A 271 -6.73 -4.54 -13.15
C ALA A 271 -7.01 -3.97 -11.74
N ALA A 272 -6.05 -4.09 -10.81
CA ALA A 272 -6.12 -3.47 -9.49
C ALA A 272 -6.26 -1.95 -9.56
N ALA A 273 -5.44 -1.28 -10.39
CA ALA A 273 -5.51 0.16 -10.59
C ALA A 273 -6.88 0.60 -11.14
N LEU A 274 -7.40 -0.14 -12.12
CA LEU A 274 -8.75 0.07 -12.64
C LEU A 274 -9.82 -0.15 -11.57
N GLY A 275 -9.65 -1.15 -10.70
CA GLY A 275 -10.52 -1.42 -9.56
C GLY A 275 -10.58 -0.25 -8.58
N ALA A 276 -9.45 0.37 -8.25
CA ALA A 276 -9.38 1.54 -7.37
C ALA A 276 -10.16 2.73 -7.96
N LEU A 277 -9.96 3.02 -9.24
CA LEU A 277 -10.66 4.10 -9.94
C LEU A 277 -12.17 3.83 -10.05
N ALA A 278 -12.51 2.62 -10.48
CA ALA A 278 -13.90 2.20 -10.65
C ALA A 278 -14.66 2.18 -9.32
N GLY A 279 -14.04 1.72 -8.23
CA GLY A 279 -14.63 1.67 -6.90
C GLY A 279 -14.96 3.05 -6.34
N GLY A 280 -14.02 3.98 -6.47
CA GLY A 280 -14.23 5.37 -6.07
C GLY A 280 -15.30 6.08 -6.91
N TRP A 281 -15.21 5.94 -8.25
CA TRP A 281 -16.19 6.50 -9.17
C TRP A 281 -17.60 5.95 -8.94
N PHE A 282 -17.74 4.63 -8.84
CA PHE A 282 -19.04 3.97 -8.67
C PHE A 282 -19.71 4.35 -7.35
N SER A 283 -18.96 4.34 -6.25
CA SER A 283 -19.47 4.75 -4.94
C SER A 283 -19.90 6.22 -4.94
N GLY A 284 -19.11 7.10 -5.56
CA GLY A 284 -19.45 8.52 -5.73
C GLY A 284 -20.66 8.73 -6.64
N TYR A 285 -20.80 7.95 -7.71
CA TYR A 285 -21.98 7.97 -8.59
C TYR A 285 -23.25 7.58 -7.84
N LEU A 286 -23.21 6.45 -7.09
CA LEU A 286 -24.35 6.00 -6.30
C LEU A 286 -24.74 7.04 -5.24
N LEU A 287 -23.77 7.64 -4.56
CA LEU A 287 -24.01 8.66 -3.55
C LEU A 287 -24.73 9.88 -4.16
N ARG A 288 -24.28 10.36 -5.33
CA ARG A 288 -24.94 11.49 -6.02
C ARG A 288 -26.35 11.13 -6.45
N ARG A 289 -26.61 9.88 -6.87
CA ARG A 289 -27.91 9.44 -7.37
C ARG A 289 -28.92 9.15 -6.25
N THR A 290 -28.48 8.62 -5.12
CA THR A 290 -29.37 8.14 -4.04
C THR A 290 -29.41 9.06 -2.83
N GLY A 291 -28.42 9.93 -2.63
CA GLY A 291 -28.24 10.74 -1.41
C GLY A 291 -27.92 9.90 -0.15
N ASP A 292 -27.80 8.58 -0.27
CA ASP A 292 -27.59 7.66 0.87
C ASP A 292 -26.17 7.09 0.88
N VAL A 293 -25.35 7.59 1.81
CA VAL A 293 -23.96 7.13 2.02
C VAL A 293 -23.92 5.64 2.37
N ASN A 294 -24.83 5.18 3.24
CA ASN A 294 -24.87 3.79 3.66
C ASN A 294 -25.09 2.84 2.47
N ARG A 295 -26.08 3.17 1.60
CA ARG A 295 -26.34 2.40 0.39
C ARG A 295 -25.16 2.43 -0.57
N ALA A 296 -24.57 3.60 -0.82
CA ALA A 296 -23.46 3.75 -1.74
C ALA A 296 -22.22 2.93 -1.30
N ARG A 297 -21.83 3.06 -0.02
CA ARG A 297 -20.66 2.34 0.52
C ARG A 297 -20.87 0.83 0.57
N LYS A 298 -21.99 0.39 1.16
CA LYS A 298 -22.26 -1.06 1.29
C LYS A 298 -22.38 -1.75 -0.07
N THR A 299 -23.05 -1.14 -1.05
CA THR A 299 -23.15 -1.71 -2.40
C THR A 299 -21.77 -1.81 -3.05
N ALA A 300 -20.93 -0.77 -2.98
CA ALA A 300 -19.59 -0.81 -3.55
C ALA A 300 -18.72 -1.88 -2.86
N ILE A 301 -18.72 -1.94 -1.53
CA ILE A 301 -17.98 -2.95 -0.76
C ILE A 301 -18.44 -4.36 -1.15
N THR A 302 -19.74 -4.60 -1.26
CA THR A 302 -20.29 -5.92 -1.67
C THR A 302 -19.84 -6.32 -3.07
N ILE A 303 -19.86 -5.40 -4.05
CA ILE A 303 -19.40 -5.66 -5.42
C ILE A 303 -17.91 -6.06 -5.40
N GLY A 304 -17.08 -5.31 -4.68
CA GLY A 304 -15.65 -5.64 -4.52
C GLY A 304 -15.46 -7.04 -3.90
N THR A 305 -16.25 -7.36 -2.85
CA THR A 305 -16.21 -8.68 -2.21
C THR A 305 -16.59 -9.80 -3.18
N VAL A 306 -17.66 -9.63 -3.96
CA VAL A 306 -18.08 -10.63 -4.97
C VAL A 306 -16.98 -10.83 -6.02
N ALA A 307 -16.34 -9.75 -6.48
CA ALA A 307 -15.22 -9.89 -7.41
C ALA A 307 -14.02 -10.63 -6.78
N MET A 308 -13.71 -10.41 -5.49
CA MET A 308 -12.65 -11.16 -4.79
C MET A 308 -12.92 -12.67 -4.69
N LEU A 309 -14.17 -13.15 -4.82
CA LEU A 309 -14.47 -14.58 -4.86
C LEU A 309 -13.86 -15.28 -6.08
N ALA A 310 -13.42 -14.54 -7.12
CA ALA A 310 -12.62 -15.11 -8.20
C ALA A 310 -11.33 -15.78 -7.70
N GLY A 311 -10.89 -15.48 -6.48
CA GLY A 311 -9.81 -16.19 -5.78
C GLY A 311 -10.07 -17.71 -5.67
N PHE A 312 -11.33 -18.15 -5.51
CA PHE A 312 -11.68 -19.57 -5.58
C PHE A 312 -11.35 -20.16 -6.95
N ALA A 313 -11.74 -19.48 -8.02
CA ALA A 313 -11.44 -19.95 -9.38
C ALA A 313 -9.92 -19.96 -9.65
N THR A 314 -9.16 -19.04 -9.04
CA THR A 314 -7.68 -19.04 -9.12
C THR A 314 -7.09 -20.34 -8.57
N ALA A 315 -7.63 -20.87 -7.47
CA ALA A 315 -7.16 -22.09 -6.82
C ALA A 315 -7.29 -23.32 -7.76
N PHE A 316 -8.32 -23.34 -8.62
CA PHE A 316 -8.64 -24.44 -9.52
C PHE A 316 -8.34 -24.14 -10.99
N ALA A 317 -7.74 -23.00 -11.31
CA ALA A 317 -7.41 -22.66 -12.69
C ALA A 317 -6.46 -23.69 -13.30
N THR A 318 -6.82 -24.30 -14.40
CA THR A 318 -6.03 -25.35 -15.07
C THR A 318 -5.08 -24.78 -16.11
N SER A 319 -5.31 -23.55 -16.58
CA SER A 319 -4.47 -22.89 -17.58
C SER A 319 -3.90 -21.58 -17.08
N ALA A 320 -2.75 -21.21 -17.60
CA ALA A 320 -2.07 -19.96 -17.29
C ALA A 320 -2.92 -18.71 -17.57
N PRO A 321 -3.60 -18.57 -18.74
CA PRO A 321 -4.48 -17.43 -18.97
C PRO A 321 -5.65 -17.34 -17.99
N ALA A 322 -6.27 -18.50 -17.65
CA ALA A 322 -7.34 -18.52 -16.66
C ALA A 322 -6.88 -18.04 -15.29
N ALA A 323 -5.69 -18.45 -14.83
CA ALA A 323 -5.11 -17.98 -13.59
C ALA A 323 -4.90 -16.44 -13.60
N ILE A 324 -4.34 -15.88 -14.67
CA ILE A 324 -4.14 -14.42 -14.81
C ILE A 324 -5.49 -13.67 -14.81
N VAL A 325 -6.51 -14.17 -15.49
CA VAL A 325 -7.83 -13.55 -15.49
C VAL A 325 -8.45 -13.57 -14.09
N CYS A 326 -8.44 -14.72 -13.41
CA CYS A 326 -8.98 -14.85 -12.05
C CYS A 326 -8.22 -13.95 -11.05
N LEU A 327 -6.89 -13.92 -11.12
CA LEU A 327 -6.04 -13.01 -10.33
C LEU A 327 -6.40 -11.54 -10.60
N SER A 328 -6.60 -11.17 -11.87
CA SER A 328 -6.97 -9.81 -12.27
C SER A 328 -8.31 -9.39 -11.69
N ILE A 329 -9.31 -10.26 -11.74
CA ILE A 329 -10.63 -10.00 -11.15
C ILE A 329 -10.54 -9.88 -9.63
N THR A 330 -9.73 -10.74 -8.98
CA THR A 330 -9.54 -10.71 -7.53
C THR A 330 -8.87 -9.40 -7.07
N LEU A 331 -7.81 -8.97 -7.74
CA LEU A 331 -7.09 -7.74 -7.39
C LEU A 331 -7.89 -6.48 -7.75
N PHE A 332 -8.64 -6.49 -8.86
CA PHE A 332 -9.64 -5.46 -9.17
C PHE A 332 -10.66 -5.34 -8.03
N GLY A 333 -11.23 -6.47 -7.59
CA GLY A 333 -12.20 -6.52 -6.50
C GLY A 333 -11.63 -6.00 -5.19
N PHE A 334 -10.39 -6.37 -4.84
CA PHE A 334 -9.73 -5.90 -3.64
C PHE A 334 -9.57 -4.37 -3.64
N GLN A 335 -9.07 -3.79 -4.70
CA GLN A 335 -8.87 -2.35 -4.78
C GLN A 335 -10.19 -1.57 -4.84
N PHE A 336 -11.21 -2.15 -5.48
CA PHE A 336 -12.57 -1.62 -5.47
C PHE A 336 -13.15 -1.60 -4.05
N TRP A 337 -12.88 -2.64 -3.26
CA TRP A 337 -13.33 -2.82 -1.88
C TRP A 337 -12.58 -1.91 -0.91
N VAL A 338 -11.23 -1.95 -0.92
CA VAL A 338 -10.40 -1.31 0.12
C VAL A 338 -10.54 0.20 0.14
N GLY A 339 -10.63 0.85 -1.03
CA GLY A 339 -10.85 2.29 -1.12
C GLY A 339 -12.15 2.73 -0.44
N ASN A 340 -13.21 1.94 -0.59
CA ASN A 340 -14.49 2.22 0.07
C ASN A 340 -14.45 1.93 1.58
N VAL A 341 -13.73 0.91 2.03
CA VAL A 341 -13.56 0.64 3.47
C VAL A 341 -12.76 1.74 4.16
N GLN A 342 -11.70 2.23 3.52
CA GLN A 342 -10.88 3.32 4.08
C GLN A 342 -11.69 4.62 4.25
N THR A 343 -12.64 4.92 3.37
CA THR A 343 -13.47 6.12 3.50
C THR A 343 -14.47 6.07 4.66
N LEU A 344 -14.78 4.89 5.18
CA LEU A 344 -15.74 4.73 6.27
C LEU A 344 -15.29 5.47 7.56
N ALA A 345 -13.99 5.58 7.81
CA ALA A 345 -13.49 6.34 8.94
C ALA A 345 -13.97 7.80 8.90
N SER A 346 -13.96 8.42 7.73
CA SER A 346 -14.46 9.80 7.54
C SER A 346 -15.97 9.90 7.42
N ASP A 347 -16.65 8.82 7.00
CA ASP A 347 -18.11 8.79 6.90
C ASP A 347 -18.77 8.64 8.29
N TYR A 348 -18.15 7.88 9.21
CA TYR A 348 -18.66 7.65 10.56
C TYR A 348 -18.25 8.76 11.54
N PHE A 349 -17.00 9.23 11.49
CA PHE A 349 -16.39 9.99 12.58
C PHE A 349 -15.96 11.41 12.18
N PRO A 350 -15.86 12.33 13.16
CA PRO A 350 -15.33 13.66 12.90
C PRO A 350 -13.85 13.61 12.49
N VAL A 351 -13.38 14.66 11.83
CA VAL A 351 -12.01 14.76 11.26
C VAL A 351 -10.93 14.46 12.31
N GLY A 352 -11.11 14.89 13.58
CA GLY A 352 -10.16 14.64 14.67
C GLY A 352 -10.01 13.17 15.08
N ALA A 353 -10.88 12.27 14.62
CA ALA A 353 -10.82 10.83 14.91
C ALA A 353 -10.25 10.01 13.73
N VAL A 354 -10.34 10.54 12.50
CA VAL A 354 -10.05 9.78 11.27
C VAL A 354 -8.62 9.24 11.24
N GLY A 355 -7.65 10.06 11.65
CA GLY A 355 -6.24 9.66 11.68
C GLY A 355 -5.96 8.49 12.64
N SER A 356 -6.53 8.55 13.85
CA SER A 356 -6.39 7.47 14.84
C SER A 356 -7.02 6.17 14.36
N ILE A 357 -8.21 6.24 13.76
CA ILE A 357 -8.90 5.05 13.22
C ILE A 357 -8.13 4.45 12.04
N ALA A 358 -7.61 5.29 11.15
CA ALA A 358 -6.75 4.84 10.05
C ALA A 358 -5.47 4.15 10.58
N GLY A 359 -4.89 4.67 11.68
CA GLY A 359 -3.75 4.06 12.36
C GLY A 359 -4.08 2.68 12.92
N PHE A 360 -5.17 2.54 13.68
CA PHE A 360 -5.60 1.24 14.21
C PHE A 360 -5.88 0.23 13.11
N ALA A 361 -6.60 0.65 12.06
CA ALA A 361 -6.90 -0.20 10.92
C ALA A 361 -5.65 -0.59 10.13
N GLY A 362 -4.69 0.33 9.97
CA GLY A 362 -3.40 0.06 9.31
C GLY A 362 -2.54 -0.93 10.10
N THR A 363 -2.48 -0.79 11.43
CA THR A 363 -1.77 -1.75 12.30
C THR A 363 -2.39 -3.13 12.22
N ALA A 364 -3.72 -3.22 12.28
CA ALA A 364 -4.42 -4.50 12.16
C ALA A 364 -4.18 -5.14 10.78
N ALA A 365 -4.22 -4.37 9.70
CA ALA A 365 -3.90 -4.80 8.36
C ALA A 365 -2.47 -5.37 8.25
N GLY A 366 -1.49 -4.68 8.85
CA GLY A 366 -0.10 -5.12 8.88
C GLY A 366 0.09 -6.42 9.65
N LEU A 367 -0.53 -6.55 10.83
CA LEU A 367 -0.49 -7.78 11.62
C LEU A 367 -1.15 -8.95 10.88
N GLY A 368 -2.32 -8.73 10.27
CA GLY A 368 -2.98 -9.73 9.43
C GLY A 368 -2.09 -10.18 8.27
N ALA A 369 -1.43 -9.23 7.60
CA ALA A 369 -0.50 -9.53 6.49
C ALA A 369 0.71 -10.37 6.94
N VAL A 370 1.32 -10.06 8.08
CA VAL A 370 2.45 -10.82 8.65
C VAL A 370 2.04 -12.26 8.95
N ILE A 371 0.92 -12.43 9.67
CA ILE A 371 0.41 -13.76 10.05
C ILE A 371 0.10 -14.57 8.78
N PHE A 372 -0.59 -13.97 7.82
CA PHE A 372 -1.03 -14.66 6.61
C PHE A 372 0.15 -15.00 5.68
N THR A 373 1.14 -14.11 5.54
CA THR A 373 2.36 -14.37 4.75
C THR A 373 3.16 -15.52 5.33
N PHE A 374 3.30 -15.57 6.66
CA PHE A 374 3.98 -16.69 7.33
C PHE A 374 3.21 -18.01 7.18
N SER A 375 1.89 -17.96 7.41
CA SER A 375 1.01 -19.13 7.22
C SER A 375 1.06 -19.64 5.79
N THR A 376 1.17 -18.73 4.79
CA THR A 376 1.31 -19.11 3.38
C THR A 376 2.56 -19.92 3.14
N GLY A 377 3.73 -19.50 3.67
CA GLY A 377 4.97 -20.25 3.52
C GLY A 377 4.86 -21.66 4.09
N TRP A 378 4.35 -21.78 5.32
CA TRP A 378 4.16 -23.07 5.96
C TRP A 378 3.16 -23.99 5.21
N VAL A 379 2.00 -23.44 4.81
CA VAL A 379 0.98 -24.21 4.08
C VAL A 379 1.50 -24.69 2.73
N VAL A 380 2.23 -23.85 2.01
CA VAL A 380 2.76 -24.21 0.68
C VAL A 380 3.85 -25.27 0.79
N ASP A 381 4.69 -25.24 1.84
CA ASP A 381 5.72 -26.26 2.06
C ASP A 381 5.13 -27.66 2.42
N HIS A 382 3.98 -27.69 3.12
CA HIS A 382 3.40 -28.95 3.60
C HIS A 382 2.24 -29.48 2.72
N PHE A 383 1.61 -28.61 1.94
CA PHE A 383 0.43 -28.95 1.13
C PHE A 383 0.56 -28.43 -0.31
N SER A 384 0.06 -27.23 -0.57
CA SER A 384 0.10 -26.56 -1.88
C SER A 384 -0.39 -25.09 -1.77
N TYR A 385 -0.45 -24.39 -2.90
CA TYR A 385 -1.07 -23.06 -2.97
C TYR A 385 -2.60 -23.08 -2.86
N THR A 386 -3.26 -24.21 -3.17
CA THR A 386 -4.73 -24.31 -3.21
C THR A 386 -5.39 -23.94 -1.88
N PRO A 387 -4.98 -24.50 -0.70
CA PRO A 387 -5.61 -24.13 0.58
C PRO A 387 -5.50 -22.64 0.90
N ILE A 388 -4.37 -22.02 0.59
CA ILE A 388 -4.16 -20.61 0.93
C ILE A 388 -4.96 -19.68 0.02
N LEU A 389 -5.12 -20.01 -1.26
CA LEU A 389 -5.96 -19.27 -2.20
C LEU A 389 -7.45 -19.37 -1.82
N ILE A 390 -7.91 -20.56 -1.41
CA ILE A 390 -9.26 -20.75 -0.88
C ILE A 390 -9.44 -19.93 0.39
N THR A 391 -8.49 -19.98 1.32
CA THR A 391 -8.55 -19.19 2.55
C THR A 391 -8.65 -17.69 2.24
N ALA A 392 -7.83 -17.18 1.32
CA ALA A 392 -7.89 -15.78 0.89
C ALA A 392 -9.26 -15.41 0.32
N ALA A 393 -9.86 -16.29 -0.50
CA ALA A 393 -11.18 -16.06 -1.06
C ALA A 393 -12.29 -16.07 0.01
N VAL A 394 -12.16 -16.89 1.08
CA VAL A 394 -13.09 -16.91 2.23
C VAL A 394 -12.90 -15.69 3.12
N LEU A 395 -11.69 -15.18 3.27
CA LEU A 395 -11.44 -13.99 4.09
C LEU A 395 -12.16 -12.74 3.57
N ALA A 396 -12.38 -12.61 2.26
CA ALA A 396 -13.07 -11.47 1.66
C ALA A 396 -14.53 -11.30 2.15
N PRO A 397 -15.42 -12.32 2.06
CA PRO A 397 -16.75 -12.23 2.62
C PRO A 397 -16.76 -12.17 4.15
N LEU A 398 -15.83 -12.82 4.85
CA LEU A 398 -15.71 -12.71 6.31
C LEU A 398 -15.37 -11.29 6.74
N ALA A 399 -14.41 -10.63 6.10
CA ALA A 399 -14.05 -9.25 6.34
C ALA A 399 -15.24 -8.31 6.14
N THR A 400 -16.00 -8.52 5.06
CA THR A 400 -17.17 -7.70 4.73
C THR A 400 -18.34 -7.97 5.68
N ALA A 401 -18.58 -9.24 6.05
CA ALA A 401 -19.60 -9.59 7.02
C ALA A 401 -19.30 -9.00 8.40
N ALA A 402 -18.06 -9.13 8.89
CA ALA A 402 -17.63 -8.54 10.13
C ALA A 402 -17.80 -7.00 10.13
N LEU A 403 -17.41 -6.35 9.02
CA LEU A 403 -17.62 -4.93 8.83
C LEU A 403 -19.11 -4.56 8.99
N PHE A 404 -20.00 -5.21 8.26
CA PHE A 404 -21.41 -4.86 8.25
C PHE A 404 -22.12 -5.17 9.57
N LEU A 405 -21.76 -6.29 10.23
CA LEU A 405 -22.31 -6.68 11.52
C LEU A 405 -21.89 -5.73 12.64
N LEU A 406 -20.60 -5.38 12.69
CA LEU A 406 -20.06 -4.53 13.74
C LEU A 406 -20.41 -3.05 13.52
N SER A 407 -20.28 -2.55 12.28
CA SER A 407 -20.46 -1.12 12.01
C SER A 407 -21.93 -0.70 11.81
N GLY A 408 -22.82 -1.63 11.50
CA GLY A 408 -24.24 -1.32 11.28
C GLY A 408 -24.49 -0.39 10.10
N ARG A 409 -25.36 0.62 10.28
CA ARG A 409 -25.68 1.61 9.26
C ARG A 409 -24.64 2.72 9.20
N VAL A 410 -24.15 3.06 8.01
CA VAL A 410 -23.19 4.16 7.82
C VAL A 410 -23.90 5.49 8.01
N ARG A 411 -23.58 6.16 9.12
CA ARG A 411 -24.10 7.48 9.48
C ARG A 411 -23.08 8.20 10.37
N ARG A 412 -23.09 9.52 10.35
CA ARG A 412 -22.25 10.33 11.23
C ARG A 412 -22.52 10.00 12.71
N ILE A 413 -21.47 9.77 13.48
CA ILE A 413 -21.52 9.47 14.89
C ILE A 413 -20.99 10.68 15.66
N GLU A 414 -21.75 11.16 16.62
CA GLU A 414 -21.26 12.14 17.57
C GLU A 414 -20.38 11.42 18.59
N VAL A 415 -19.17 11.93 18.76
CA VAL A 415 -18.18 11.39 19.70
C VAL A 415 -18.01 12.45 20.78
N SER A 416 -18.82 12.34 21.82
CA SER A 416 -18.72 13.12 23.05
C SER A 416 -17.82 12.42 24.07
#